data_3d89611877c1739cae6f2d725adbbdf7
#
_entry.id   3d89611877c1739cae6f2d725adbbdf7
#
_cell.length_a   1.000
_cell.length_b   1.000
_cell.length_c   1.000
_cell.angle_alpha   90.00
_cell.angle_beta   90.00
_cell.angle_gamma   90.00
#
_symmetry.space_group_name_H-M   'P 1'
#
loop_
_entity.id
_entity.type
_entity.pdbx_description
1 polymer ?
#
loop_
_entity_poly.entity_id
_entity_poly.type
_entity_poly.pdbx_seq_one_letter_code
_entity_poly.pdbx_strand_id
1 'polypeptide(L)'
;MTSEAVSGARVTVAVPSVRRSVATWMSRCDPPVVLTLVWVPLVLLLDVGAGIWGQRALGAGTWLLLLALLRREAPLVRAQVGVVVAFATAVEYTFSPLLGVYVYRLDNVPAFVPPGHGLVYLCALAIGRAAWVRRRATPAVLATALVGGAYAAWGLV
;
A
#
# COMPACT_ATOMS: atom_id res chain seq x y z
N MET A 1 -44.13 -20.77 54.27
CA MET A 1 -42.67 -20.50 54.27
C MET A 1 -42.12 -21.13 53.00
N THR A 2 -42.00 -20.34 51.94
CA THR A 2 -41.51 -20.77 50.64
C THR A 2 -40.08 -20.23 50.50
N SER A 3 -39.13 -21.16 50.40
CA SER A 3 -37.70 -20.87 50.20
C SER A 3 -37.43 -20.67 48.71
N GLU A 4 -37.12 -19.43 48.31
CA GLU A 4 -36.63 -19.12 46.98
C GLU A 4 -35.15 -19.47 46.85
N ALA A 5 -34.83 -20.44 45.98
CA ALA A 5 -33.47 -20.79 45.61
C ALA A 5 -32.93 -19.77 44.57
N VAL A 6 -31.98 -18.94 45.03
CA VAL A 6 -31.22 -18.03 44.15
C VAL A 6 -30.26 -18.84 43.27
N SER A 7 -30.62 -19.00 42.01
CA SER A 7 -29.77 -19.63 40.97
C SER A 7 -28.63 -18.68 40.61
N GLY A 8 -27.40 -18.98 41.05
CA GLY A 8 -26.19 -18.26 40.71
C GLY A 8 -25.77 -18.49 39.24
N ALA A 9 -26.13 -17.58 38.34
CA ALA A 9 -25.65 -17.60 36.98
C ALA A 9 -24.14 -17.28 36.94
N ARG A 10 -23.30 -18.28 36.64
CA ARG A 10 -21.87 -18.07 36.37
C ARG A 10 -21.71 -17.34 35.05
N VAL A 11 -21.34 -16.08 35.13
CA VAL A 11 -20.92 -15.31 33.95
C VAL A 11 -19.54 -15.81 33.52
N THR A 12 -19.49 -16.67 32.50
CA THR A 12 -18.25 -17.10 31.87
C THR A 12 -17.82 -16.02 30.90
N VAL A 13 -16.90 -15.15 31.30
CA VAL A 13 -16.26 -14.18 30.43
C VAL A 13 -15.33 -14.94 29.48
N ALA A 14 -15.78 -15.14 28.23
CA ALA A 14 -14.96 -15.72 27.18
C ALA A 14 -13.88 -14.73 26.79
N VAL A 15 -12.62 -14.95 27.19
CA VAL A 15 -11.46 -14.21 26.74
C VAL A 15 -11.17 -14.64 25.28
N PRO A 16 -11.31 -13.77 24.28
CA PRO A 16 -11.01 -14.12 22.90
C PRO A 16 -9.51 -14.41 22.77
N SER A 17 -9.17 -15.61 22.28
CA SER A 17 -7.77 -16.01 22.10
C SER A 17 -7.08 -15.06 21.11
N VAL A 18 -5.85 -14.62 21.39
CA VAL A 18 -5.03 -13.73 20.57
C VAL A 18 -4.94 -14.22 19.12
N ARG A 19 -4.92 -15.54 18.89
CA ARG A 19 -4.96 -16.15 17.56
C ARG A 19 -6.21 -15.78 16.75
N ARG A 20 -7.40 -15.70 17.38
CA ARG A 20 -8.64 -15.27 16.69
C ARG A 20 -8.59 -13.78 16.34
N SER A 21 -7.99 -12.96 17.17
CA SER A 21 -7.84 -11.52 16.90
C SER A 21 -6.95 -11.25 15.69
N VAL A 22 -5.82 -11.96 15.54
CA VAL A 22 -4.91 -11.80 14.39
C VAL A 22 -5.58 -12.27 13.09
N ALA A 23 -6.23 -13.45 13.08
CA ALA A 23 -6.94 -13.95 11.91
C ALA A 23 -8.10 -13.05 11.49
N THR A 24 -8.83 -12.48 12.46
CA THR A 24 -9.92 -11.53 12.21
C THR A 24 -9.39 -10.16 11.75
N TRP A 25 -8.18 -9.78 12.14
CA TRP A 25 -7.54 -8.56 11.68
C TRP A 25 -7.05 -8.73 10.23
N MET A 26 -6.43 -9.84 9.89
CA MET A 26 -5.99 -10.16 8.51
C MET A 26 -7.16 -10.29 7.53
N SER A 27 -8.32 -10.78 7.96
CA SER A 27 -9.53 -10.83 7.12
C SER A 27 -10.22 -9.47 6.92
N ARG A 28 -9.80 -8.44 7.65
CA ARG A 28 -10.27 -7.04 7.52
C ARG A 28 -9.31 -6.14 6.76
N CYS A 29 -8.09 -6.60 6.49
CA CYS A 29 -7.14 -5.83 5.68
C CYS A 29 -7.45 -6.03 4.20
N ASP A 30 -7.71 -4.94 3.50
CA ASP A 30 -7.89 -4.97 2.04
C ASP A 30 -6.64 -5.55 1.36
N PRO A 31 -6.80 -6.56 0.48
CA PRO A 31 -5.67 -7.20 -0.19
C PRO A 31 -4.67 -6.23 -0.85
N PRO A 32 -5.10 -5.14 -1.51
CA PRO A 32 -4.18 -4.13 -2.04
C PRO A 32 -3.23 -3.55 -1.01
N VAL A 33 -3.70 -3.31 0.23
CA VAL A 33 -2.87 -2.73 1.29
C VAL A 33 -1.78 -3.71 1.73
N VAL A 34 -2.18 -4.93 2.10
CA VAL A 34 -1.23 -5.94 2.60
C VAL A 34 -0.20 -6.30 1.53
N LEU A 35 -0.67 -6.58 0.31
CA LEU A 35 0.21 -6.99 -0.78
C LEU A 35 1.18 -5.88 -1.18
N THR A 36 0.74 -4.62 -1.23
CA THR A 36 1.64 -3.50 -1.55
C THR A 36 2.68 -3.27 -0.45
N LEU A 37 2.26 -3.27 0.84
CA LEU A 37 3.17 -3.07 1.96
C LEU A 37 4.23 -4.16 2.11
N VAL A 38 3.95 -5.37 1.63
CA VAL A 38 4.93 -6.47 1.60
C VAL A 38 5.77 -6.43 0.33
N TRP A 39 5.13 -6.25 -0.83
CA TRP A 39 5.78 -6.36 -2.13
C TRP A 39 6.77 -5.23 -2.40
N VAL A 40 6.40 -3.98 -2.10
CA VAL A 40 7.26 -2.82 -2.41
C VAL A 40 8.60 -2.90 -1.66
N PRO A 41 8.64 -3.08 -0.32
CA PRO A 41 9.91 -3.27 0.38
C PRO A 41 10.69 -4.48 -0.12
N LEU A 42 10.02 -5.59 -0.42
CA LEU A 42 10.66 -6.80 -0.92
C LEU A 42 11.36 -6.54 -2.27
N VAL A 43 10.69 -5.87 -3.21
CA VAL A 43 11.28 -5.50 -4.52
C VAL A 43 12.50 -4.62 -4.31
N LEU A 44 12.42 -3.59 -3.45
CA LEU A 44 13.55 -2.69 -3.18
C LEU A 44 14.74 -3.44 -2.55
N LEU A 45 14.48 -4.35 -1.63
CA LEU A 45 15.54 -5.17 -1.02
C LEU A 45 16.20 -6.11 -2.04
N LEU A 46 15.41 -6.76 -2.88
CA LEU A 46 15.91 -7.68 -3.90
C LEU A 46 16.65 -6.95 -5.03
N ASP A 47 16.26 -5.71 -5.34
CA ASP A 47 16.93 -4.91 -6.37
C ASP A 47 18.36 -4.53 -5.99
N VAL A 48 18.70 -4.41 -4.71
CA VAL A 48 20.05 -4.01 -4.25
C VAL A 48 21.16 -4.87 -4.88
N GLY A 49 20.95 -6.18 -4.98
CA GLY A 49 21.91 -7.13 -5.57
C GLY A 49 21.55 -7.62 -6.99
N ALA A 50 20.41 -7.17 -7.55
CA ALA A 50 19.94 -7.67 -8.83
C ALA A 50 20.71 -7.08 -10.02
N GLY A 51 21.09 -7.93 -10.98
CA GLY A 51 21.49 -7.47 -12.30
C GLY A 51 20.27 -7.10 -13.17
N ILE A 52 20.52 -6.67 -14.40
CA ILE A 52 19.49 -6.19 -15.33
C ILE A 52 18.32 -7.19 -15.54
N TRP A 53 18.62 -8.48 -15.61
CA TRP A 53 17.60 -9.51 -15.77
C TRP A 53 16.77 -9.73 -14.50
N GLY A 54 17.41 -9.67 -13.31
CA GLY A 54 16.71 -9.68 -12.03
C GLY A 54 15.76 -8.48 -11.91
N GLN A 55 16.22 -7.28 -12.26
CA GLN A 55 15.43 -6.07 -12.27
C GLN A 55 14.22 -6.16 -13.22
N ARG A 56 14.40 -6.75 -14.42
CA ARG A 56 13.28 -7.01 -15.35
C ARG A 56 12.29 -8.02 -14.81
N ALA A 57 12.77 -9.09 -14.16
CA ALA A 57 11.91 -10.08 -13.53
C ALA A 57 11.07 -9.46 -12.38
N LEU A 58 11.68 -8.62 -11.54
CA LEU A 58 10.98 -7.85 -10.50
C LEU A 58 9.94 -6.91 -11.13
N GLY A 59 10.27 -6.27 -12.25
CA GLY A 59 9.33 -5.47 -13.03
C GLY A 59 8.12 -6.27 -13.50
N ALA A 60 8.37 -7.42 -14.12
CA ALA A 60 7.30 -8.31 -14.60
C ALA A 60 6.40 -8.77 -13.44
N GLY A 61 6.98 -9.17 -12.30
CA GLY A 61 6.24 -9.53 -11.09
C GLY A 61 5.38 -8.39 -10.55
N THR A 62 5.91 -7.17 -10.54
CA THR A 62 5.18 -5.98 -10.09
C THR A 62 4.02 -5.64 -11.02
N TRP A 63 4.19 -5.75 -12.35
CA TRP A 63 3.11 -5.61 -13.33
C TRP A 63 2.03 -6.67 -13.15
N LEU A 64 2.42 -7.94 -12.98
CA LEU A 64 1.47 -9.03 -12.76
C LEU A 64 0.64 -8.81 -11.49
N LEU A 65 1.28 -8.40 -10.40
CA LEU A 65 0.59 -8.08 -9.15
C LEU A 65 -0.40 -6.92 -9.33
N LEU A 66 0.04 -5.82 -9.94
CA LEU A 66 -0.83 -4.66 -10.21
C LEU A 66 -2.04 -5.07 -11.04
N LEU A 67 -1.83 -5.77 -12.16
CA LEU A 67 -2.91 -6.21 -13.03
C LEU A 67 -3.87 -7.19 -12.34
N ALA A 68 -3.35 -8.08 -11.50
CA ALA A 68 -4.18 -9.00 -10.71
C ALA A 68 -5.08 -8.26 -9.72
N LEU A 69 -4.56 -7.23 -9.05
CA LEU A 69 -5.35 -6.40 -8.14
C LEU A 69 -6.38 -5.56 -8.90
N LEU A 70 -6.01 -4.97 -10.02
CA LEU A 70 -6.89 -4.16 -10.85
C LEU A 70 -8.08 -4.94 -11.43
N ARG A 71 -7.95 -6.26 -11.63
CA ARG A 71 -9.09 -7.08 -12.08
C ARG A 71 -10.32 -7.01 -11.17
N ARG A 72 -10.11 -6.71 -9.89
CA ARG A 72 -11.16 -6.61 -8.87
C ARG A 72 -11.68 -5.18 -8.69
N GLU A 73 -11.11 -4.20 -9.35
CA GLU A 73 -11.46 -2.80 -9.22
C GLU A 73 -12.46 -2.34 -10.30
N ALA A 74 -13.23 -1.31 -9.97
CA ALA A 74 -14.15 -0.66 -10.91
C ALA A 74 -13.40 -0.01 -12.09
N PRO A 75 -14.03 0.11 -13.29
CA PRO A 75 -13.39 0.70 -14.46
C PRO A 75 -12.78 2.09 -14.22
N LEU A 76 -13.45 2.93 -13.45
CA LEU A 76 -12.94 4.26 -13.09
C LEU A 76 -11.62 4.18 -12.31
N VAL A 77 -11.52 3.27 -11.35
CA VAL A 77 -10.29 3.07 -10.57
C VAL A 77 -9.16 2.55 -11.45
N ARG A 78 -9.46 1.64 -12.37
CA ARG A 78 -8.48 1.15 -13.37
C ARG A 78 -7.95 2.29 -14.23
N ALA A 79 -8.83 3.19 -14.67
CA ALA A 79 -8.44 4.37 -15.44
C ALA A 79 -7.56 5.32 -14.61
N GLN A 80 -7.94 5.59 -13.36
CA GLN A 80 -7.14 6.43 -12.45
C GLN A 80 -5.73 5.87 -12.24
N VAL A 81 -5.62 4.57 -11.94
CA VAL A 81 -4.32 3.90 -11.80
C VAL A 81 -3.52 3.98 -13.10
N GLY A 82 -4.16 3.77 -14.25
CA GLY A 82 -3.51 3.90 -15.57
C GLY A 82 -2.93 5.30 -15.78
N VAL A 83 -3.67 6.35 -15.44
CA VAL A 83 -3.20 7.75 -15.51
C VAL A 83 -2.00 7.97 -14.57
N VAL A 84 -2.08 7.47 -13.33
CA VAL A 84 -0.97 7.59 -12.36
C VAL A 84 0.29 6.89 -12.87
N VAL A 85 0.16 5.68 -13.41
CA VAL A 85 1.29 4.93 -13.97
C VAL A 85 1.89 5.68 -15.16
N ALA A 86 1.07 6.18 -16.08
CA ALA A 86 1.53 6.94 -17.25
C ALA A 86 2.24 8.24 -16.84
N PHE A 87 1.65 8.99 -15.92
CA PHE A 87 2.23 10.22 -15.39
C PHE A 87 3.56 9.96 -14.67
N ALA A 88 3.59 8.99 -13.75
CA ALA A 88 4.82 8.61 -13.04
C ALA A 88 5.92 8.17 -14.02
N THR A 89 5.56 7.38 -15.04
CA THR A 89 6.52 6.98 -16.09
C THR A 89 7.09 8.21 -16.80
N ALA A 90 6.26 9.16 -17.19
CA ALA A 90 6.72 10.39 -17.85
C ALA A 90 7.66 11.20 -16.94
N VAL A 91 7.32 11.33 -15.65
CA VAL A 91 8.16 12.00 -14.64
C VAL A 91 9.50 11.29 -14.50
N GLU A 92 9.51 9.98 -14.29
CA GLU A 92 10.74 9.18 -14.10
C GLU A 92 11.69 9.30 -15.31
N TYR A 93 11.17 9.17 -16.53
CA TYR A 93 11.98 9.29 -17.73
C TYR A 93 12.44 10.73 -18.00
N THR A 94 11.68 11.72 -17.56
CA THR A 94 12.08 13.13 -17.66
C THR A 94 13.19 13.45 -16.67
N PHE A 95 13.02 13.12 -15.40
CA PHE A 95 13.93 13.55 -14.35
C PHE A 95 15.21 12.70 -14.26
N SER A 96 15.15 11.40 -14.57
CA SER A 96 16.31 10.53 -14.51
C SER A 96 17.11 10.55 -15.81
N PRO A 97 16.74 9.88 -16.93
CA PRO A 97 17.63 9.83 -18.09
C PRO A 97 17.69 11.12 -18.89
N LEU A 98 16.62 11.96 -18.90
CA LEU A 98 16.62 13.17 -19.74
C LEU A 98 17.30 14.36 -19.05
N LEU A 99 16.94 14.64 -17.80
CA LEU A 99 17.47 15.80 -17.06
C LEU A 99 18.65 15.45 -16.14
N GLY A 100 18.88 14.17 -15.85
CA GLY A 100 19.97 13.73 -14.99
C GLY A 100 19.86 14.22 -13.55
N VAL A 101 18.64 14.53 -13.06
CA VAL A 101 18.42 15.02 -11.69
C VAL A 101 18.81 13.95 -10.68
N TYR A 102 18.57 12.70 -11.00
CA TYR A 102 19.04 11.54 -10.26
C TYR A 102 19.31 10.36 -11.21
N VAL A 103 20.14 9.43 -10.77
CA VAL A 103 20.53 8.26 -11.56
C VAL A 103 20.19 6.99 -10.82
N TYR A 104 19.54 6.08 -11.49
CA TYR A 104 19.32 4.74 -10.97
C TYR A 104 20.59 3.89 -11.05
N ARG A 105 20.71 2.90 -10.18
CA ARG A 105 21.90 2.04 -10.00
C ARG A 105 22.44 1.39 -11.29
N LEU A 106 21.60 1.11 -12.27
CA LEU A 106 21.97 0.50 -13.56
C LEU A 106 21.79 1.47 -14.75
N ASP A 107 21.85 2.77 -14.50
CA ASP A 107 21.66 3.85 -15.51
C ASP A 107 20.37 3.71 -16.33
N ASN A 108 19.33 3.09 -15.74
CA ASN A 108 18.04 2.88 -16.37
C ASN A 108 16.90 3.08 -15.37
N VAL A 109 15.72 3.47 -15.84
CA VAL A 109 14.52 3.44 -14.99
C VAL A 109 14.10 1.99 -14.78
N PRO A 110 14.12 1.48 -13.53
CA PRO A 110 13.77 0.08 -13.26
C PRO A 110 12.34 -0.25 -13.67
N ALA A 111 12.15 -1.39 -14.32
CA ALA A 111 10.85 -1.79 -14.87
C ALA A 111 9.74 -1.96 -13.81
N PHE A 112 10.09 -2.05 -12.52
CA PHE A 112 9.13 -2.12 -11.42
C PHE A 112 8.66 -0.75 -10.93
N VAL A 113 9.32 0.35 -11.28
CA VAL A 113 9.00 1.70 -10.79
C VAL A 113 7.64 2.18 -11.29
N PRO A 114 7.32 2.15 -12.60
CA PRO A 114 5.99 2.55 -13.08
C PRO A 114 4.84 1.79 -12.42
N PRO A 115 4.80 0.45 -12.43
CA PRO A 115 3.71 -0.28 -11.78
C PRO A 115 3.75 -0.16 -10.25
N GLY A 116 4.91 0.11 -9.66
CA GLY A 116 5.07 0.40 -8.23
C GLY A 116 4.25 1.63 -7.81
N HIS A 117 4.29 2.72 -8.58
CA HIS A 117 3.44 3.90 -8.36
C HIS A 117 1.95 3.55 -8.42
N GLY A 118 1.56 2.68 -9.37
CA GLY A 118 0.20 2.16 -9.45
C GLY A 118 -0.23 1.39 -8.21
N LEU A 119 0.64 0.53 -7.67
CA LEU A 119 0.38 -0.21 -6.42
C LEU A 119 0.24 0.72 -5.22
N VAL A 120 1.14 1.70 -5.07
CA VAL A 120 1.08 2.68 -3.97
C VAL A 120 -0.21 3.49 -4.05
N TYR A 121 -0.60 3.95 -5.24
CA TYR A 121 -1.86 4.67 -5.43
C TYR A 121 -3.08 3.80 -5.09
N LEU A 122 -3.11 2.55 -5.54
CA LEU A 122 -4.19 1.61 -5.23
C LEU A 122 -4.27 1.30 -3.72
N CYS A 123 -3.12 1.16 -3.06
CA CYS A 123 -3.02 1.02 -1.62
C CYS A 123 -3.59 2.25 -0.88
N ALA A 124 -3.22 3.45 -1.31
CA ALA A 124 -3.73 4.70 -0.74
C ALA A 124 -5.26 4.82 -0.90
N LEU A 125 -5.81 4.45 -2.07
CA LEU A 125 -7.25 4.39 -2.28
C LEU A 125 -7.94 3.39 -1.35
N ALA A 126 -7.38 2.21 -1.16
CA ALA A 126 -7.92 1.18 -0.28
C ALA A 126 -7.93 1.66 1.18
N ILE A 127 -6.84 2.28 1.65
CA ILE A 127 -6.77 2.90 2.98
C ILE A 127 -7.80 4.02 3.11
N GLY A 128 -7.95 4.89 2.10
CA GLY A 128 -8.91 5.98 2.09
C GLY A 128 -10.38 5.53 2.15
N ARG A 129 -10.68 4.33 1.67
CA ARG A 129 -12.02 3.70 1.75
C ARG A 129 -12.34 3.16 3.15
N ALA A 130 -11.34 2.96 4.01
CA ALA A 130 -11.54 2.43 5.36
C ALA A 130 -12.39 3.38 6.22
N ALA A 131 -13.38 2.83 6.94
CA ALA A 131 -14.36 3.62 7.69
C ALA A 131 -13.71 4.55 8.74
N TRP A 132 -12.63 4.12 9.37
CA TRP A 132 -11.91 4.91 10.36
C TRP A 132 -11.18 6.12 9.74
N VAL A 133 -10.63 5.98 8.52
CA VAL A 133 -10.01 7.10 7.76
C VAL A 133 -11.08 8.09 7.33
N ARG A 134 -12.18 7.60 6.78
CA ARG A 134 -13.31 8.46 6.35
C ARG A 134 -13.88 9.29 7.48
N ARG A 135 -13.98 8.73 8.69
CA ARG A 135 -14.44 9.47 9.88
C ARG A 135 -13.45 10.54 10.35
N ARG A 136 -12.19 10.45 9.96
CA ARG A 136 -11.10 11.37 10.31
C ARG A 136 -10.42 11.95 9.06
N ALA A 137 -11.16 12.13 7.99
CA ALA A 137 -10.61 12.55 6.69
C ALA A 137 -9.83 13.87 6.81
N THR A 138 -10.41 14.90 7.43
CA THR A 138 -9.74 16.20 7.60
C THR A 138 -8.40 16.10 8.34
N PRO A 139 -8.32 15.53 9.57
CA PRO A 139 -7.03 15.42 10.25
C PRO A 139 -6.05 14.49 9.53
N ALA A 140 -6.52 13.44 8.84
CA ALA A 140 -5.66 12.58 8.04
C ALA A 140 -5.03 13.33 6.85
N VAL A 141 -5.82 14.12 6.12
CA VAL A 141 -5.33 14.95 5.01
C VAL A 141 -4.32 15.99 5.50
N LEU A 142 -4.63 16.70 6.59
CA LEU A 142 -3.73 17.69 7.17
C LEU A 142 -2.41 17.06 7.63
N ALA A 143 -2.45 15.92 8.32
CA ALA A 143 -1.25 15.21 8.74
C ALA A 143 -0.40 14.76 7.55
N THR A 144 -1.00 14.22 6.49
CA THR A 144 -0.29 13.82 5.28
C THR A 144 0.33 15.02 4.56
N ALA A 145 -0.41 16.13 4.45
CA ALA A 145 0.10 17.36 3.83
C ALA A 145 1.26 17.96 4.63
N LEU A 146 1.19 17.98 5.97
CA LEU A 146 2.25 18.46 6.83
C LEU A 146 3.51 17.60 6.73
N VAL A 147 3.37 16.28 6.83
CA VAL A 147 4.50 15.35 6.75
C VAL A 147 5.12 15.39 5.35
N GLY A 148 4.31 15.33 4.29
CA GLY A 148 4.79 15.41 2.91
C GLY A 148 5.43 16.75 2.59
N GLY A 149 4.84 17.87 3.05
CA GLY A 149 5.39 19.20 2.89
C GLY A 149 6.71 19.39 3.65
N ALA A 150 6.80 18.91 4.88
CA ALA A 150 8.05 18.94 5.66
C ALA A 150 9.16 18.12 5.00
N TYR A 151 8.83 16.93 4.49
CA TYR A 151 9.78 16.07 3.76
C TYR A 151 10.26 16.74 2.47
N ALA A 152 9.35 17.33 1.69
CA ALA A 152 9.69 18.05 0.47
C ALA A 152 10.57 19.28 0.75
N ALA A 153 10.25 20.03 1.81
CA ALA A 153 11.08 21.19 2.23
C ALA A 153 12.49 20.76 2.66
N TRP A 154 12.62 19.64 3.37
CA TRP A 154 13.94 19.09 3.73
C TRP A 154 14.76 18.72 2.49
N GLY A 155 14.15 18.11 1.48
CA GLY A 155 14.86 17.73 0.26
C GLY A 155 15.32 18.90 -0.62
N LEU A 156 14.89 20.13 -0.30
CA LEU A 156 15.30 21.36 -0.98
C LEU A 156 16.46 22.10 -0.29
N VAL A 157 16.89 21.67 0.90
CA VAL A 157 17.98 22.23 1.70
C VAL A 157 19.20 21.32 1.67
#